data_4bd93b4c04fd6208668bbd4d8627146f
#
_entry.id   4bd93b4c04fd6208668bbd4d8627146f
#
_cell.length_a   1.000
_cell.length_b   1.000
_cell.length_c   1.000
_cell.angle_alpha   90.00
_cell.angle_beta   90.00
_cell.angle_gamma   90.00
#
_symmetry.space_group_name_H-M   'P 1'
#
loop_
_entity.id
_entity.type
_entity.pdbx_description
1 polymer ?
#
loop_
_entity_poly.entity_id
_entity_poly.type
_entity_poly.pdbx_seq_one_letter_code
_entity_poly.pdbx_strand_id
1 'polypeptide(L)'
;MAVQILIVTGDAAESLEVLYPYQRLREEGYEVHIAAPSVKKLRFVVHDFEDGFDTYTEKPGYTWPADVAFADVDPERYAALVIPGGRAPEYLRNDPEVRRILTAFTEADKPVAQICHGPLITAAAGGLTDRRVTAYPALELDMKAAGAAFEDAETVVDGTLVSARAWPDHPRWMREFLTVLRSKAPSA
;
A
#
# COMPACT_ATOMS: atom_id res chain seq x y z
N MET A 1 -16.29 -13.35 13.57
CA MET A 1 -15.26 -13.64 12.53
C MET A 1 -14.23 -12.56 12.63
N ALA A 2 -12.94 -12.86 12.42
CA ALA A 2 -11.89 -11.82 12.43
C ALA A 2 -12.11 -10.81 11.31
N VAL A 3 -11.77 -9.55 11.57
CA VAL A 3 -11.83 -8.47 10.56
C VAL A 3 -10.72 -8.70 9.54
N GLN A 4 -11.07 -8.69 8.25
CA GLN A 4 -10.14 -8.98 7.16
C GLN A 4 -9.54 -7.71 6.57
N ILE A 5 -8.23 -7.74 6.31
CA ILE A 5 -7.48 -6.66 5.66
C ILE A 5 -6.84 -7.21 4.38
N LEU A 6 -6.89 -6.44 3.31
CA LEU A 6 -6.30 -6.78 2.03
C LEU A 6 -4.96 -6.05 1.82
N ILE A 7 -3.94 -6.77 1.38
CA ILE A 7 -2.71 -6.18 0.84
C ILE A 7 -2.68 -6.45 -0.67
N VAL A 8 -2.70 -5.41 -1.49
CA VAL A 8 -2.57 -5.51 -2.95
C VAL A 8 -1.10 -5.33 -3.32
N THR A 9 -0.49 -6.36 -3.91
CA THR A 9 0.93 -6.36 -4.25
C THR A 9 1.25 -7.31 -5.42
N GLY A 10 2.54 -7.48 -5.73
CA GLY A 10 3.02 -8.36 -6.80
C GLY A 10 4.50 -8.64 -6.71
N ASP A 11 5.07 -9.23 -7.77
CA ASP A 11 6.52 -9.38 -7.87
C ASP A 11 7.22 -8.02 -7.85
N ALA A 12 8.44 -7.96 -7.35
CA ALA A 12 9.25 -6.76 -7.17
C ALA A 12 8.65 -5.70 -6.22
N ALA A 13 7.74 -6.10 -5.33
CA ALA A 13 7.39 -5.27 -4.18
C ALA A 13 8.56 -5.21 -3.19
N GLU A 14 8.67 -4.10 -2.46
CA GLU A 14 9.68 -4.00 -1.41
C GLU A 14 9.30 -4.91 -0.24
N SER A 15 10.25 -5.76 0.21
CA SER A 15 10.02 -6.82 1.18
C SER A 15 9.47 -6.32 2.52
N LEU A 16 10.05 -5.27 3.08
CA LEU A 16 9.63 -4.73 4.38
C LEU A 16 8.26 -4.04 4.27
N GLU A 17 7.98 -3.39 3.13
CA GLU A 17 6.71 -2.68 2.92
C GLU A 17 5.52 -3.63 2.76
N VAL A 18 5.77 -4.91 2.44
CA VAL A 18 4.75 -5.98 2.49
C VAL A 18 4.72 -6.67 3.84
N LEU A 19 5.88 -7.14 4.32
CA LEU A 19 5.94 -8.05 5.46
C LEU A 19 5.71 -7.34 6.80
N TYR A 20 6.14 -6.10 6.96
CA TYR A 20 5.90 -5.35 8.19
C TYR A 20 4.40 -5.10 8.42
N PRO A 21 3.64 -4.49 7.51
CA PRO A 21 2.20 -4.34 7.71
C PRO A 21 1.47 -5.69 7.82
N TYR A 22 1.87 -6.72 7.06
CA TYR A 22 1.30 -8.07 7.18
C TYR A 22 1.42 -8.61 8.61
N GLN A 23 2.61 -8.57 9.20
CA GLN A 23 2.85 -9.08 10.56
C GLN A 23 2.22 -8.17 11.62
N ARG A 24 2.36 -6.86 11.46
CA ARG A 24 1.86 -5.87 12.43
C ARG A 24 0.34 -5.90 12.55
N LEU A 25 -0.38 -6.05 11.44
CA LEU A 25 -1.84 -6.17 11.45
C LEU A 25 -2.31 -7.49 12.07
N ARG A 26 -1.59 -8.59 11.83
CA ARG A 26 -1.88 -9.88 12.46
C ARG A 26 -1.63 -9.85 13.96
N GLU A 27 -0.59 -9.16 14.42
CA GLU A 27 -0.33 -8.93 15.85
C GLU A 27 -1.49 -8.18 16.52
N GLU A 28 -2.17 -7.29 15.78
CA GLU A 28 -3.36 -6.57 16.23
C GLU A 28 -4.66 -7.40 16.15
N GLY A 29 -4.59 -8.66 15.74
CA GLY A 29 -5.73 -9.58 15.67
C GLY A 29 -6.53 -9.54 14.35
N TYR A 30 -6.05 -8.82 13.33
CA TYR A 30 -6.67 -8.84 12.00
C TYR A 30 -6.28 -10.09 11.20
N GLU A 31 -7.19 -10.56 10.34
CA GLU A 31 -6.88 -11.55 9.31
C GLU A 31 -6.37 -10.80 8.07
N VAL A 32 -5.18 -11.15 7.57
CA VAL A 32 -4.54 -10.41 6.47
C VAL A 32 -4.35 -11.33 5.28
N HIS A 33 -4.86 -10.91 4.13
CA HIS A 33 -4.71 -11.61 2.85
C HIS A 33 -3.86 -10.79 1.89
N ILE A 34 -2.97 -11.47 1.17
CA ILE A 34 -2.17 -10.89 0.09
C ILE A 34 -2.82 -11.22 -1.25
N ALA A 35 -3.26 -10.19 -1.96
CA ALA A 35 -3.75 -10.28 -3.33
C ALA A 35 -2.67 -9.93 -4.33
N ALA A 36 -2.63 -10.67 -5.45
CA ALA A 36 -1.67 -10.48 -6.54
C ALA A 36 -2.34 -10.78 -7.89
N PRO A 37 -1.67 -10.54 -9.05
CA PRO A 37 -2.24 -10.88 -10.36
C PRO A 37 -2.67 -12.35 -10.51
N SER A 38 -2.02 -13.25 -9.75
CA SER A 38 -2.38 -14.67 -9.68
C SER A 38 -1.92 -15.26 -8.36
N VAL A 39 -2.55 -16.35 -7.93
CA VAL A 39 -2.11 -17.11 -6.74
C VAL A 39 -0.81 -17.84 -7.08
N LYS A 40 0.29 -17.32 -6.58
CA LYS A 40 1.64 -17.86 -6.79
C LYS A 40 2.58 -17.45 -5.66
N LYS A 41 3.81 -17.97 -5.69
CA LYS A 41 4.90 -17.49 -4.83
C LYS A 41 5.48 -16.21 -5.44
N LEU A 42 5.25 -15.08 -4.78
CA LEU A 42 5.76 -13.77 -5.15
C LEU A 42 7.26 -13.66 -4.84
N ARG A 43 7.98 -12.88 -5.62
CA ARG A 43 9.40 -12.57 -5.46
C ARG A 43 9.54 -11.08 -5.15
N PHE A 44 9.85 -10.76 -3.91
CA PHE A 44 10.06 -9.40 -3.45
C PHE A 44 11.50 -8.95 -3.71
N VAL A 45 11.74 -7.65 -3.54
CA VAL A 45 13.05 -7.02 -3.62
C VAL A 45 13.39 -6.35 -2.29
N VAL A 46 14.65 -5.99 -2.11
CA VAL A 46 15.11 -5.13 -1.02
C VAL A 46 15.66 -3.86 -1.64
N HIS A 47 15.13 -2.73 -1.22
CA HIS A 47 15.63 -1.41 -1.56
C HIS A 47 16.43 -0.84 -0.39
N ASP A 48 17.68 -0.46 -0.64
CA ASP A 48 18.54 0.21 0.33
C ASP A 48 18.94 1.60 -0.16
N PHE A 49 19.21 2.48 0.79
CA PHE A 49 19.77 3.82 0.54
C PHE A 49 21.27 3.76 0.88
N GLU A 50 22.12 3.82 -0.13
CA GLU A 50 23.58 3.72 0.01
C GLU A 50 24.22 5.08 -0.19
N ASP A 51 25.16 5.44 0.69
CA ASP A 51 25.89 6.72 0.60
C ASP A 51 26.62 6.85 -0.74
N GLY A 52 26.42 8.00 -1.41
CA GLY A 52 27.03 8.27 -2.71
C GLY A 52 26.33 7.64 -3.91
N PHE A 53 25.15 7.04 -3.71
CA PHE A 53 24.29 6.55 -4.77
C PHE A 53 23.08 7.48 -4.93
N ASP A 54 22.80 7.94 -6.16
CA ASP A 54 21.80 8.99 -6.40
C ASP A 54 20.33 8.52 -6.22
N THR A 55 20.10 7.22 -6.07
CA THR A 55 18.78 6.63 -5.88
C THR A 55 18.90 5.41 -4.95
N TYR A 56 17.82 4.67 -4.74
CA TYR A 56 17.90 3.39 -4.02
C TYR A 56 18.56 2.29 -4.87
N THR A 57 19.27 1.40 -4.21
CA THR A 57 19.75 0.14 -4.80
C THR A 57 18.67 -0.94 -4.73
N GLU A 58 18.74 -1.96 -5.56
CA GLU A 58 17.81 -3.08 -5.56
C GLU A 58 18.55 -4.42 -5.57
N LYS A 59 18.12 -5.33 -4.71
CA LYS A 59 18.60 -6.73 -4.67
C LYS A 59 17.44 -7.69 -4.39
N PRO A 60 17.58 -9.00 -4.69
CA PRO A 60 16.55 -9.99 -4.36
C PRO A 60 16.20 -9.99 -2.88
N GLY A 61 14.91 -9.95 -2.59
CA GLY A 61 14.35 -10.01 -1.25
C GLY A 61 13.72 -11.36 -0.92
N TYR A 62 12.77 -11.37 -0.01
CA TYR A 62 12.03 -12.58 0.38
C TYR A 62 11.06 -13.03 -0.71
N THR A 63 10.64 -14.29 -0.60
CA THR A 63 9.50 -14.80 -1.36
C THR A 63 8.33 -15.07 -0.44
N TRP A 64 7.10 -14.81 -0.90
CA TRP A 64 5.90 -14.98 -0.09
C TRP A 64 4.72 -15.47 -0.94
N PRO A 65 3.85 -16.34 -0.44
CA PRO A 65 2.68 -16.78 -1.20
C PRO A 65 1.66 -15.63 -1.31
N ALA A 66 0.99 -15.53 -2.46
CA ALA A 66 -0.25 -14.79 -2.60
C ALA A 66 -1.42 -15.69 -2.20
N ASP A 67 -2.39 -15.13 -1.47
CA ASP A 67 -3.56 -15.84 -0.96
C ASP A 67 -4.71 -15.86 -1.97
N VAL A 68 -4.84 -14.78 -2.77
CA VAL A 68 -5.97 -14.59 -3.69
C VAL A 68 -5.51 -13.87 -4.96
N ALA A 69 -6.09 -14.23 -6.12
CA ALA A 69 -5.91 -13.48 -7.35
C ALA A 69 -6.78 -12.20 -7.35
N PHE A 70 -6.32 -11.12 -8.01
CA PHE A 70 -7.08 -9.87 -8.07
C PHE A 70 -8.50 -10.08 -8.61
N ALA A 71 -8.67 -10.91 -9.61
CA ALA A 71 -9.98 -11.21 -10.21
C ALA A 71 -10.97 -11.87 -9.23
N ASP A 72 -10.46 -12.57 -8.21
CA ASP A 72 -11.25 -13.28 -7.23
C ASP A 72 -11.48 -12.48 -5.93
N VAL A 73 -10.94 -11.25 -5.85
CA VAL A 73 -11.13 -10.37 -4.69
C VAL A 73 -12.56 -9.83 -4.67
N ASP A 74 -13.26 -10.11 -3.58
CA ASP A 74 -14.48 -9.42 -3.20
C ASP A 74 -14.15 -8.29 -2.19
N PRO A 75 -14.14 -7.00 -2.60
CA PRO A 75 -13.74 -5.89 -1.73
C PRO A 75 -14.66 -5.69 -0.52
N GLU A 76 -15.90 -6.19 -0.56
CA GLU A 76 -16.85 -6.04 0.55
C GLU A 76 -16.41 -6.82 1.78
N ARG A 77 -15.69 -7.91 1.60
CA ARG A 77 -15.17 -8.75 2.68
C ARG A 77 -14.07 -8.10 3.51
N TYR A 78 -13.44 -7.05 3.00
CA TYR A 78 -12.27 -6.43 3.63
C TYR A 78 -12.61 -5.07 4.22
N ALA A 79 -12.13 -4.83 5.44
CA ALA A 79 -12.34 -3.58 6.16
C ALA A 79 -11.36 -2.47 5.74
N ALA A 80 -10.18 -2.83 5.24
CA ALA A 80 -9.17 -1.88 4.80
C ALA A 80 -8.25 -2.47 3.74
N LEU A 81 -7.52 -1.57 3.04
CA LEU A 81 -6.57 -1.88 1.97
C LEU A 81 -5.18 -1.36 2.33
N VAL A 82 -4.15 -2.15 2.04
CA VAL A 82 -2.74 -1.75 2.12
C VAL A 82 -2.09 -1.88 0.74
N ILE A 83 -1.39 -0.85 0.31
CA ILE A 83 -0.70 -0.78 -0.98
C ILE A 83 0.79 -0.51 -0.75
N PRO A 84 1.62 -1.56 -0.68
CA PRO A 84 3.07 -1.44 -0.59
C PRO A 84 3.69 -0.86 -1.85
N GLY A 85 4.96 -0.47 -1.74
CA GLY A 85 5.73 0.02 -2.88
C GLY A 85 6.66 -1.04 -3.49
N GLY A 86 7.92 -0.66 -3.67
CA GLY A 86 8.82 -1.32 -4.60
C GLY A 86 8.44 -0.97 -6.04
N ARG A 87 8.83 -1.81 -7.01
CA ARG A 87 8.46 -1.61 -8.42
C ARG A 87 7.09 -2.21 -8.79
N ALA A 88 6.47 -2.98 -7.89
CA ALA A 88 5.17 -3.60 -8.15
C ALA A 88 4.09 -2.58 -8.57
N PRO A 89 3.91 -1.44 -7.92
CA PRO A 89 2.92 -0.44 -8.32
C PRO A 89 3.10 0.11 -9.73
N GLU A 90 4.31 0.12 -10.27
CA GLU A 90 4.59 0.65 -11.62
C GLU A 90 3.83 -0.11 -12.72
N TYR A 91 3.69 -1.43 -12.58
CA TYR A 91 2.93 -2.24 -13.54
C TYR A 91 1.50 -2.53 -13.06
N LEU A 92 1.29 -2.66 -11.76
CA LEU A 92 -0.03 -2.95 -11.18
C LEU A 92 -1.04 -1.83 -11.41
N ARG A 93 -0.60 -0.57 -11.49
CA ARG A 93 -1.47 0.57 -11.79
C ARG A 93 -2.19 0.46 -13.15
N ASN A 94 -1.70 -0.39 -14.04
CA ASN A 94 -2.32 -0.65 -15.35
C ASN A 94 -3.33 -1.81 -15.30
N ASP A 95 -3.42 -2.55 -14.21
CA ASP A 95 -4.33 -3.68 -14.05
C ASP A 95 -5.75 -3.18 -13.73
N PRO A 96 -6.77 -3.51 -14.54
CA PRO A 96 -8.15 -3.06 -14.31
C PRO A 96 -8.74 -3.62 -13.01
N GLU A 97 -8.33 -4.82 -12.57
CA GLU A 97 -8.80 -5.40 -11.32
C GLU A 97 -8.27 -4.66 -10.10
N VAL A 98 -7.01 -4.21 -10.14
CA VAL A 98 -6.45 -3.35 -9.08
C VAL A 98 -7.22 -2.05 -8.97
N ARG A 99 -7.57 -1.44 -10.11
CA ARG A 99 -8.41 -0.23 -10.14
C ARG A 99 -9.79 -0.50 -9.56
N ARG A 100 -10.44 -1.60 -9.96
CA ARG A 100 -11.75 -2.02 -9.43
C ARG A 100 -11.70 -2.17 -7.90
N ILE A 101 -10.70 -2.88 -7.40
CA ILE A 101 -10.51 -3.07 -5.95
C ILE A 101 -10.38 -1.71 -5.25
N LEU A 102 -9.43 -0.87 -5.67
CA LEU A 102 -9.19 0.42 -5.03
C LEU A 102 -10.42 1.33 -5.06
N THR A 103 -11.12 1.41 -6.21
CA THR A 103 -12.34 2.22 -6.36
C THR A 103 -13.40 1.80 -5.33
N ALA A 104 -13.61 0.50 -5.14
CA ALA A 104 -14.57 -0.01 -4.15
C ALA A 104 -14.21 0.43 -2.70
N PHE A 105 -12.92 0.46 -2.35
CA PHE A 105 -12.50 0.93 -1.03
C PHE A 105 -12.69 2.43 -0.85
N THR A 106 -12.36 3.23 -1.87
CA THR A 106 -12.47 4.69 -1.81
C THR A 106 -13.92 5.15 -1.82
N GLU A 107 -14.79 4.56 -2.62
CA GLU A 107 -16.22 4.85 -2.66
C GLU A 107 -16.94 4.48 -1.35
N ALA A 108 -16.50 3.40 -0.70
CA ALA A 108 -17.03 2.97 0.59
C ALA A 108 -16.38 3.68 1.80
N ASP A 109 -15.54 4.69 1.59
CA ASP A 109 -14.77 5.40 2.64
C ASP A 109 -14.05 4.44 3.60
N LYS A 110 -13.54 3.33 3.08
CA LYS A 110 -12.73 2.37 3.85
C LYS A 110 -11.28 2.86 3.97
N PRO A 111 -10.59 2.57 5.08
CA PRO A 111 -9.19 2.93 5.26
C PRO A 111 -8.28 2.36 4.18
N VAL A 112 -7.42 3.20 3.62
CA VAL A 112 -6.38 2.84 2.66
C VAL A 112 -5.02 3.32 3.17
N ALA A 113 -4.09 2.39 3.36
CA ALA A 113 -2.69 2.68 3.66
C ALA A 113 -1.84 2.46 2.42
N GLN A 114 -1.01 3.43 2.06
CA GLN A 114 -0.11 3.36 0.91
C GLN A 114 1.27 3.87 1.27
N ILE A 115 2.31 3.33 0.61
CA ILE A 115 3.69 3.70 0.92
C ILE A 115 4.55 3.66 -0.33
N CYS A 116 5.61 4.49 -0.37
CA CYS A 116 6.65 4.50 -1.38
C CYS A 116 6.05 4.74 -2.78
N HIS A 117 6.09 3.74 -3.67
CA HIS A 117 5.48 3.77 -5.00
C HIS A 117 3.99 3.37 -5.01
N GLY A 118 3.45 2.89 -3.88
CA GLY A 118 2.03 2.53 -3.75
C GLY A 118 1.06 3.62 -4.23
N PRO A 119 1.29 4.91 -3.94
CA PRO A 119 0.45 6.02 -4.41
C PRO A 119 0.29 6.13 -5.93
N LEU A 120 1.17 5.51 -6.73
CA LEU A 120 0.99 5.44 -8.20
C LEU A 120 -0.30 4.70 -8.59
N ILE A 121 -0.70 3.68 -7.81
CA ILE A 121 -1.96 2.95 -8.05
C ILE A 121 -3.14 3.88 -7.80
N THR A 122 -3.13 4.60 -6.68
CA THR A 122 -4.20 5.54 -6.32
C THR A 122 -4.28 6.71 -7.30
N ALA A 123 -3.15 7.23 -7.77
CA ALA A 123 -3.06 8.25 -8.81
C ALA A 123 -3.72 7.76 -10.12
N ALA A 124 -3.36 6.55 -10.58
CA ALA A 124 -3.90 5.98 -11.81
C ALA A 124 -5.41 5.70 -11.75
N ALA A 125 -5.96 5.49 -10.57
CA ALA A 125 -7.39 5.32 -10.35
C ALA A 125 -8.16 6.65 -10.15
N GLY A 126 -7.46 7.82 -10.17
CA GLY A 126 -8.08 9.13 -9.94
C GLY A 126 -8.39 9.45 -8.46
N GLY A 127 -7.88 8.63 -7.54
CA GLY A 127 -8.19 8.73 -6.11
C GLY A 127 -7.38 9.78 -5.33
N LEU A 128 -6.57 10.61 -6.00
CA LEU A 128 -5.70 11.59 -5.35
C LEU A 128 -6.11 13.06 -5.57
N THR A 129 -7.09 13.35 -6.40
CA THR A 129 -7.54 14.73 -6.64
C THR A 129 -7.98 15.38 -5.33
N ASP A 130 -7.42 16.56 -5.07
CA ASP A 130 -7.66 17.37 -3.85
C ASP A 130 -7.29 16.68 -2.53
N ARG A 131 -6.53 15.57 -2.58
CA ARG A 131 -6.06 14.84 -1.39
C ARG A 131 -4.66 15.30 -0.99
N ARG A 132 -4.42 15.34 0.33
CA ARG A 132 -3.08 15.48 0.88
C ARG A 132 -2.40 14.11 0.87
N VAL A 133 -1.16 14.04 0.38
CA VAL A 133 -0.45 12.77 0.23
C VAL A 133 1.06 12.96 0.36
N THR A 134 1.72 11.94 0.88
CA THR A 134 3.15 11.73 0.69
C THR A 134 3.40 10.44 -0.09
N ALA A 135 4.57 10.33 -0.68
CA ALA A 135 5.04 9.19 -1.45
C ALA A 135 6.57 9.15 -1.42
N TYR A 136 7.19 8.18 -2.06
CA TYR A 136 8.62 8.26 -2.32
C TYR A 136 8.95 9.61 -2.97
N PRO A 137 9.95 10.37 -2.46
CA PRO A 137 10.13 11.78 -2.85
C PRO A 137 10.28 12.03 -4.36
N ALA A 138 10.87 11.09 -5.10
CA ALA A 138 10.99 11.20 -6.55
C ALA A 138 9.65 11.20 -7.30
N LEU A 139 8.55 10.81 -6.64
CA LEU A 139 7.19 10.80 -7.20
C LEU A 139 6.41 12.10 -6.95
N GLU A 140 7.03 13.14 -6.40
CA GLU A 140 6.35 14.41 -6.14
C GLU A 140 5.62 14.95 -7.38
N LEU A 141 6.27 14.91 -8.54
CA LEU A 141 5.68 15.39 -9.79
C LEU A 141 4.49 14.53 -10.25
N ASP A 142 4.57 13.22 -10.05
CA ASP A 142 3.45 12.30 -10.37
C ASP A 142 2.24 12.58 -9.47
N MET A 143 2.46 12.79 -8.17
CA MET A 143 1.40 13.11 -7.21
C MET A 143 0.73 14.44 -7.55
N LYS A 144 1.52 15.49 -7.83
CA LYS A 144 1.01 16.79 -8.25
C LYS A 144 0.25 16.71 -9.58
N ALA A 145 0.75 15.94 -10.56
CA ALA A 145 0.07 15.72 -11.83
C ALA A 145 -1.27 14.99 -11.66
N ALA A 146 -1.40 14.13 -10.63
CA ALA A 146 -2.65 13.47 -10.25
C ALA A 146 -3.60 14.37 -9.44
N GLY A 147 -3.25 15.66 -9.23
CA GLY A 147 -4.08 16.64 -8.51
C GLY A 147 -3.94 16.60 -6.99
N ALA A 148 -2.93 15.91 -6.46
CA ALA A 148 -2.70 15.85 -5.02
C ALA A 148 -1.90 17.06 -4.49
N ALA A 149 -2.16 17.43 -3.23
CA ALA A 149 -1.29 18.29 -2.43
C ALA A 149 -0.18 17.42 -1.80
N PHE A 150 0.97 17.36 -2.46
CA PHE A 150 2.11 16.58 -2.00
C PHE A 150 2.80 17.23 -0.79
N GLU A 151 3.09 16.44 0.24
CA GLU A 151 3.84 16.84 1.42
C GLU A 151 5.04 15.90 1.62
N ASP A 152 6.26 16.41 1.66
CA ASP A 152 7.42 15.61 2.06
C ASP A 152 7.43 15.43 3.58
N ALA A 153 6.72 14.43 4.05
CA ALA A 153 6.58 14.09 5.47
C ALA A 153 6.63 12.57 5.66
N GLU A 154 7.09 12.13 6.83
CA GLU A 154 7.13 10.69 7.17
C GLU A 154 5.78 10.01 6.94
N THR A 155 4.69 10.68 7.32
CA THR A 155 3.33 10.16 7.17
C THR A 155 2.36 11.32 7.00
N VAL A 156 1.44 11.17 6.07
CA VAL A 156 0.30 12.08 5.88
C VAL A 156 -0.99 11.31 6.06
N VAL A 157 -1.86 11.83 6.90
CA VAL A 157 -3.23 11.32 7.10
C VAL A 157 -4.20 12.32 6.50
N ASP A 158 -5.03 11.85 5.59
CA ASP A 158 -6.10 12.64 4.98
C ASP A 158 -7.40 11.81 4.99
N GLY A 159 -8.24 12.03 6.02
CA GLY A 159 -9.41 11.20 6.25
C GLY A 159 -9.05 9.72 6.45
N THR A 160 -9.53 8.88 5.55
CA THR A 160 -9.25 7.44 5.56
C THR A 160 -8.00 7.03 4.76
N LEU A 161 -7.33 7.98 4.09
CA LEU A 161 -6.10 7.73 3.36
C LEU A 161 -4.88 8.03 4.24
N VAL A 162 -3.99 7.05 4.39
CA VAL A 162 -2.74 7.18 5.14
C VAL A 162 -1.57 6.84 4.23
N SER A 163 -0.65 7.78 4.03
CA SER A 163 0.49 7.61 3.13
C SER A 163 1.82 7.82 3.83
N ALA A 164 2.89 7.18 3.33
CA ALA A 164 4.26 7.31 3.82
C ALA A 164 5.27 7.26 2.66
N ARG A 165 6.51 7.72 2.91
CA ARG A 165 7.54 7.86 1.87
C ARG A 165 8.21 6.54 1.51
N ALA A 166 8.67 5.79 2.53
CA ALA A 166 9.42 4.56 2.35
C ALA A 166 9.51 3.78 3.67
N TRP A 167 10.10 2.60 3.64
CA TRP A 167 10.22 1.69 4.79
C TRP A 167 10.81 2.30 6.09
N PRO A 168 11.68 3.34 6.08
CA PRO A 168 12.11 3.97 7.34
C PRO A 168 10.95 4.62 8.12
N ASP A 169 9.88 5.00 7.44
CA ASP A 169 8.71 5.66 8.03
C ASP A 169 7.65 4.68 8.55
N HIS A 170 7.86 3.38 8.44
CA HIS A 170 6.93 2.31 8.85
C HIS A 170 6.34 2.48 10.26
N PRO A 171 7.14 2.83 11.30
CA PRO A 171 6.59 2.89 12.66
C PRO A 171 5.50 3.94 12.81
N ARG A 172 5.67 5.11 12.18
CA ARG A 172 4.66 6.18 12.20
C ARG A 172 3.50 5.86 11.28
N TRP A 173 3.79 5.41 10.06
CA TRP A 173 2.77 5.02 9.08
C TRP A 173 1.77 4.02 9.64
N MET A 174 2.24 2.91 10.20
CA MET A 174 1.36 1.87 10.75
C MET A 174 0.65 2.30 12.03
N ARG A 175 1.26 3.17 12.84
CA ARG A 175 0.58 3.75 14.01
C ARG A 175 -0.62 4.59 13.60
N GLU A 176 -0.44 5.48 12.64
CA GLU A 176 -1.52 6.34 12.12
C GLU A 176 -2.57 5.50 11.39
N PHE A 177 -2.15 4.54 10.58
CA PHE A 177 -3.09 3.64 9.90
C PHE A 177 -3.93 2.83 10.89
N LEU A 178 -3.34 2.26 11.92
CA LEU A 178 -4.07 1.53 12.96
C LEU A 178 -5.05 2.44 13.73
N THR A 179 -4.72 3.70 13.92
CA THR A 179 -5.64 4.67 14.53
C THR A 179 -6.87 4.87 13.64
N VAL A 180 -6.68 5.10 12.34
CA VAL A 180 -7.78 5.23 11.38
C VAL A 180 -8.57 3.92 11.26
N LEU A 181 -7.89 2.78 11.14
CA LEU A 181 -8.52 1.47 10.99
C LEU A 181 -9.41 1.14 12.20
N ARG A 182 -8.92 1.32 13.42
CA ARG A 182 -9.70 1.04 14.64
C ARG A 182 -10.93 1.92 14.79
N SER A 183 -10.90 3.14 14.25
CA SER A 183 -12.07 4.03 14.26
C SER A 183 -13.18 3.56 13.32
N LYS A 184 -12.85 2.79 12.27
CA LYS A 184 -13.79 2.27 11.27
C LYS A 184 -14.12 0.80 11.48
N ALA A 185 -13.15 0.00 11.90
CA ALA A 185 -13.26 -1.46 12.06
C ALA A 185 -12.34 -1.94 13.20
N PRO A 186 -12.79 -1.86 14.47
CA PRO A 186 -11.99 -2.34 15.59
C PRO A 186 -11.77 -3.86 15.45
N SER A 187 -10.56 -4.32 15.80
CA SER A 187 -10.27 -5.75 15.95
C SER A 187 -11.07 -6.33 17.11
N ALA A 188 -11.40 -7.59 17.03
CA ALA A 188 -12.16 -8.31 18.06
C ALA A 188 -11.36 -8.48 19.36
#